data_4c83db440785bab9c76c281c2eb6c18e
#
_entry.id   4c83db440785bab9c76c281c2eb6c18e
#
_cell.length_a   1.000
_cell.length_b   1.000
_cell.length_c   1.000
_cell.angle_alpha   90.00
_cell.angle_beta   90.00
_cell.angle_gamma   90.00
#
_symmetry.space_group_name_H-M   'P 1'
#
loop_
_entity.id
_entity.type
_entity.pdbx_description
1 polymer ?
#
loop_
_entity_poly.entity_id
_entity_poly.type
_entity_poly.pdbx_seq_one_letter_code
_entity_poly.pdbx_strand_id
1 'polypeptide(L)'
;WRLEGFTAYGFKDQKFKYGISGKWLIDKKSRLIVSGGYRKDIEQTGASLTTSTDVLGRNLASSSLVTVGSNDRLTSLELGNFAIEAEPIKNLILRSDMSIRSLQSASPTFSLDYYTDATQTVSKPDVKQTDFILSAIYEPGKRTSGYGVERLTSNEWFPTIFVGYTKGIKNLWESDFDYEKLQF
;
A
#
# COMPACT_ATOMS: atom_id res chain seq x y z
N TRP A 1 -16.24 -11.37 -6.75
CA TRP A 1 -15.86 -10.40 -5.72
C TRP A 1 -15.11 -11.12 -4.59
N ARG A 2 -14.27 -10.39 -3.88
CA ARG A 2 -13.58 -10.83 -2.68
C ARG A 2 -13.65 -9.72 -1.66
N LEU A 3 -14.00 -10.05 -0.43
CA LEU A 3 -14.00 -9.14 0.71
C LEU A 3 -13.18 -9.78 1.82
N GLU A 4 -12.30 -9.02 2.43
CA GLU A 4 -11.44 -9.45 3.51
C GLU A 4 -11.37 -8.39 4.59
N GLY A 5 -11.18 -8.82 5.81
CA GLY A 5 -11.00 -7.93 6.93
C GLY A 5 -10.30 -8.62 8.10
N PHE A 6 -9.73 -7.81 8.97
CA PHE A 6 -9.18 -8.27 10.23
C PHE A 6 -9.45 -7.25 11.33
N THR A 7 -9.49 -7.74 12.56
CA THR A 7 -9.44 -6.90 13.75
C THR A 7 -8.46 -7.52 14.75
N ALA A 8 -7.71 -6.69 15.43
CA ALA A 8 -6.78 -7.11 16.45
C ALA A 8 -6.72 -6.08 17.58
N TYR A 9 -6.45 -6.54 18.80
CA TYR A 9 -6.19 -5.66 19.94
C TYR A 9 -4.79 -5.92 20.47
N GLY A 10 -3.95 -4.88 20.49
CA GLY A 10 -2.63 -4.96 21.05
C GLY A 10 -2.66 -4.76 22.57
N PHE A 11 -2.38 -5.82 23.32
CA PHE A 11 -2.37 -5.74 24.80
C PHE A 11 -1.24 -4.85 25.32
N LYS A 12 -0.12 -4.73 24.60
CA LYS A 12 1.01 -3.93 25.01
C LYS A 12 0.82 -2.44 24.69
N ASP A 13 0.26 -2.14 23.53
CA ASP A 13 0.02 -0.77 23.05
C ASP A 13 -1.40 -0.26 23.34
N GLN A 14 -2.27 -1.15 23.87
CA GLN A 14 -3.66 -0.87 24.23
C GLN A 14 -4.47 -0.22 23.10
N LYS A 15 -4.16 -0.56 21.84
CA LYS A 15 -4.80 0.01 20.66
C LYS A 15 -5.49 -1.05 19.81
N PHE A 16 -6.62 -0.64 19.25
CA PHE A 16 -7.33 -1.42 18.24
C PHE A 16 -6.69 -1.24 16.87
N LYS A 17 -6.50 -2.36 16.18
CA LYS A 17 -6.01 -2.46 14.81
C LYS A 17 -7.09 -3.14 13.98
N TYR A 18 -7.36 -2.61 12.82
CA TYR A 18 -8.38 -3.18 11.94
C TYR A 18 -8.11 -2.82 10.49
N GLY A 19 -8.64 -3.64 9.60
CA GLY A 19 -8.60 -3.38 8.18
C GLY A 19 -9.70 -4.10 7.45
N ILE A 20 -10.11 -3.52 6.36
CA ILE A 20 -11.07 -4.07 5.42
C ILE A 20 -10.60 -3.81 4.00
N SER A 21 -10.71 -4.78 3.12
CA SER A 21 -10.46 -4.59 1.69
C SER A 21 -11.43 -5.38 0.85
N GLY A 22 -11.73 -4.83 -0.33
CA GLY A 22 -12.62 -5.46 -1.30
C GLY A 22 -12.02 -5.41 -2.69
N LYS A 23 -12.29 -6.46 -3.48
CA LYS A 23 -11.97 -6.54 -4.90
C LYS A 23 -13.21 -7.01 -5.67
N TRP A 24 -13.52 -6.32 -6.74
CA TRP A 24 -14.65 -6.63 -7.59
C TRP A 24 -14.22 -6.72 -9.05
N LEU A 25 -14.47 -7.87 -9.68
CA LEU A 25 -14.29 -8.07 -11.11
C LEU A 25 -15.55 -7.57 -11.83
N ILE A 26 -15.43 -6.44 -12.50
CA ILE A 26 -16.52 -5.76 -13.20
C ILE A 26 -16.70 -6.37 -14.60
N ASP A 27 -15.62 -6.46 -15.37
CA ASP A 27 -15.62 -7.05 -16.68
C ASP A 27 -14.64 -8.23 -16.77
N LYS A 28 -15.17 -9.37 -17.26
CA LYS A 28 -14.37 -10.60 -17.41
C LYS A 28 -13.48 -10.57 -18.65
N LYS A 29 -13.86 -9.81 -19.68
CA LYS A 29 -13.14 -9.76 -20.95
C LYS A 29 -11.82 -9.02 -20.83
N SER A 30 -11.88 -7.79 -20.38
CA SER A 30 -10.72 -6.93 -20.12
C SER A 30 -10.13 -7.12 -18.72
N ARG A 31 -10.72 -8.03 -17.93
CA ARG A 31 -10.40 -8.21 -16.51
C ARG A 31 -10.38 -6.89 -15.72
N LEU A 32 -11.39 -6.06 -15.95
CA LEU A 32 -11.52 -4.83 -15.19
C LEU A 32 -11.85 -5.17 -13.74
N ILE A 33 -10.91 -4.90 -12.86
CA ILE A 33 -11.02 -5.11 -11.42
C ILE A 33 -10.96 -3.76 -10.73
N VAL A 34 -11.92 -3.50 -9.88
CA VAL A 34 -11.89 -2.38 -8.94
C VAL A 34 -11.61 -2.92 -7.55
N SER A 35 -10.71 -2.29 -6.85
CA SER A 35 -10.36 -2.66 -5.49
C SER A 35 -10.23 -1.43 -4.62
N GLY A 36 -10.47 -1.62 -3.33
CA GLY A 36 -10.26 -0.57 -2.35
C GLY A 36 -10.20 -1.15 -0.96
N GLY A 37 -9.64 -0.38 -0.05
CA GLY A 37 -9.55 -0.81 1.33
C GLY A 37 -9.07 0.29 2.25
N TYR A 38 -9.22 0.01 3.54
CA TYR A 38 -8.76 0.86 4.62
C TYR A 38 -8.12 0.01 5.70
N ARG A 39 -7.00 0.49 6.25
CA ARG A 39 -6.29 -0.17 7.34
C ARG A 39 -5.83 0.86 8.37
N LYS A 40 -6.06 0.53 9.64
CA LYS A 40 -5.45 1.20 10.78
C LYS A 40 -4.62 0.19 11.55
N ASP A 41 -3.31 0.43 11.63
CA ASP A 41 -2.35 -0.49 12.21
C ASP A 41 -1.22 0.25 12.91
N ILE A 42 -0.40 -0.48 13.63
CA ILE A 42 0.82 0.04 14.25
C ILE A 42 2.00 -0.69 13.63
N GLU A 43 2.91 0.07 13.06
CA GLU A 43 4.11 -0.44 12.41
C GLU A 43 5.36 0.14 13.07
N GLN A 44 6.47 -0.56 12.94
CA GLN A 44 7.75 -0.03 13.40
C GLN A 44 8.25 1.01 12.40
N THR A 45 8.73 2.15 12.90
CA THR A 45 9.30 3.21 12.06
C THR A 45 10.49 2.68 11.27
N GLY A 46 10.47 2.90 9.95
CA GLY A 46 11.51 2.42 9.05
C GLY A 46 11.29 1.00 8.51
N ALA A 47 10.23 0.29 8.92
CA ALA A 47 9.75 -0.84 8.17
C ALA A 47 9.43 -0.37 6.75
N SER A 48 10.04 -1.00 5.75
CA SER A 48 9.86 -0.60 4.36
C SER A 48 8.38 -0.62 4.03
N LEU A 49 7.83 0.55 3.75
CA LEU A 49 6.53 0.71 3.11
C LEU A 49 6.68 0.24 1.66
N THR A 50 6.98 -1.04 1.49
CA THR A 50 6.88 -1.66 0.19
C THR A 50 5.47 -1.38 -0.30
N THR A 51 5.36 -0.86 -1.48
CA THR A 51 4.13 -0.72 -2.25
C THR A 51 3.50 -2.10 -2.44
N SER A 52 3.01 -2.65 -1.34
CA SER A 52 2.23 -3.87 -1.37
C SER A 52 0.92 -3.50 -2.05
N THR A 53 0.63 -4.13 -3.15
CA THR A 53 -0.69 -4.07 -3.78
C THR A 53 -1.80 -4.63 -2.87
N ASP A 54 -1.42 -5.14 -1.72
CA ASP A 54 -2.32 -5.66 -0.71
C ASP A 54 -2.42 -4.69 0.47
N VAL A 55 -3.53 -3.97 0.54
CA VAL A 55 -3.86 -3.04 1.63
C VAL A 55 -3.81 -3.70 2.99
N LEU A 56 -4.18 -4.97 3.08
CA LEU A 56 -4.21 -5.70 4.35
C LEU A 56 -2.82 -6.15 4.82
N GLY A 57 -1.77 -5.92 4.02
CA GLY A 57 -0.39 -6.14 4.43
C GLY A 57 -0.05 -7.61 4.70
N ARG A 58 -0.56 -8.53 3.89
CA ARG A 58 -0.29 -9.98 4.05
C ARG A 58 1.18 -10.38 3.98
N ASN A 59 2.05 -9.50 3.50
CA ASN A 59 3.51 -9.68 3.54
C ASN A 59 4.14 -9.33 4.90
N LEU A 60 3.34 -9.03 5.90
CA LEU A 60 3.81 -8.71 7.27
C LEU A 60 4.59 -9.87 7.93
N ALA A 61 4.33 -11.11 7.52
CA ALA A 61 5.05 -12.25 8.10
C ALA A 61 6.56 -12.23 7.82
N SER A 62 6.97 -11.67 6.67
CA SER A 62 8.40 -11.59 6.33
C SER A 62 9.08 -10.36 6.94
N SER A 63 8.36 -9.28 7.15
CA SER A 63 8.92 -8.06 7.77
C SER A 63 9.01 -8.17 9.29
N SER A 64 8.07 -8.86 9.94
CA SER A 64 8.08 -9.06 11.40
C SER A 64 9.19 -9.97 11.91
N LEU A 65 9.70 -10.88 11.06
CA LEU A 65 10.79 -11.78 11.42
C LEU A 65 12.19 -11.13 11.37
N VAL A 66 12.32 -10.00 10.70
CA VAL A 66 13.63 -9.32 10.51
C VAL A 66 13.80 -8.11 11.42
N THR A 67 12.75 -7.64 12.08
CA THR A 67 12.81 -6.45 12.92
C THR A 67 13.30 -6.80 14.33
N VAL A 68 14.58 -7.06 14.45
CA VAL A 68 15.30 -7.08 15.74
C VAL A 68 15.65 -5.62 16.08
N GLY A 69 14.66 -4.85 16.49
CA GLY A 69 14.84 -3.47 16.95
C GLY A 69 14.06 -3.22 18.22
N SER A 70 14.46 -2.19 19.00
CA SER A 70 13.71 -1.80 20.18
C SER A 70 12.28 -1.39 19.77
N ASN A 71 11.28 -1.93 20.47
CA ASN A 71 9.86 -1.62 20.25
C ASN A 71 9.46 -0.18 20.61
N ASP A 72 10.44 0.72 20.78
CA ASP A 72 10.21 2.07 21.29
C ASP A 72 9.82 3.07 20.20
N ARG A 73 10.02 2.69 18.92
CA ARG A 73 9.71 3.55 17.76
C ARG A 73 8.55 3.03 16.96
N LEU A 74 7.37 3.08 17.54
CA LEU A 74 6.14 2.64 16.89
C LEU A 74 5.41 3.83 16.27
N THR A 75 4.93 3.64 15.05
CA THR A 75 4.08 4.58 14.31
C THR A 75 2.69 4.00 14.10
N SER A 76 1.67 4.82 14.32
CA SER A 76 0.30 4.53 13.91
C SER A 76 0.17 4.86 12.43
N LEU A 77 -0.20 3.88 11.64
CA LEU A 77 -0.48 4.02 10.23
C LEU A 77 -1.98 3.94 9.98
N GLU A 78 -2.50 4.96 9.31
CA GLU A 78 -3.81 4.91 8.66
C GLU A 78 -3.59 4.93 7.15
N LEU A 79 -4.10 3.93 6.45
CA LEU A 79 -3.93 3.75 5.01
C LEU A 79 -5.27 3.50 4.36
N GLY A 80 -5.67 4.40 3.48
CA GLY A 80 -6.76 4.19 2.52
C GLY A 80 -6.21 4.01 1.12
N ASN A 81 -6.75 3.07 0.36
CA ASN A 81 -6.41 2.95 -1.05
C ASN A 81 -7.62 2.63 -1.91
N PHE A 82 -7.51 3.02 -3.17
CA PHE A 82 -8.44 2.67 -4.24
C PHE A 82 -7.63 2.36 -5.49
N ALA A 83 -7.98 1.29 -6.20
CA ALA A 83 -7.28 0.94 -7.42
C ALA A 83 -8.22 0.39 -8.49
N ILE A 84 -7.86 0.67 -9.73
CA ILE A 84 -8.48 0.11 -10.94
C ILE A 84 -7.39 -0.64 -11.70
N GLU A 85 -7.66 -1.87 -12.05
CA GLU A 85 -6.77 -2.75 -12.79
C GLU A 85 -7.49 -3.29 -14.01
N ALA A 86 -6.81 -3.34 -15.15
CA ALA A 86 -7.34 -3.95 -16.37
C ALA A 86 -6.26 -4.74 -17.11
N GLU A 87 -6.65 -5.77 -17.81
CA GLU A 87 -5.82 -6.58 -18.71
C GLU A 87 -6.34 -6.43 -20.15
N PRO A 88 -6.04 -5.30 -20.84
CA PRO A 88 -6.58 -5.03 -22.18
C PRO A 88 -6.04 -6.00 -23.24
N ILE A 89 -4.83 -6.48 -23.03
CA ILE A 89 -4.15 -7.49 -23.86
C ILE A 89 -3.67 -8.59 -22.93
N LYS A 90 -3.70 -9.82 -23.37
CA LYS A 90 -3.27 -10.97 -22.58
C LYS A 90 -1.89 -10.75 -21.98
N ASN A 91 -1.78 -10.91 -20.65
CA ASN A 91 -0.57 -10.76 -19.87
C ASN A 91 -0.04 -9.31 -19.77
N LEU A 92 -0.75 -8.30 -20.24
CA LEU A 92 -0.48 -6.89 -20.00
C LEU A 92 -1.47 -6.36 -18.98
N ILE A 93 -1.00 -6.08 -17.78
CA ILE A 93 -1.79 -5.52 -16.69
C ILE A 93 -1.48 -4.04 -16.60
N LEU A 94 -2.52 -3.22 -16.75
CA LEU A 94 -2.48 -1.78 -16.48
C LEU A 94 -3.20 -1.52 -15.17
N ARG A 95 -2.56 -0.76 -14.28
CA ARG A 95 -3.13 -0.47 -12.98
C ARG A 95 -2.95 0.99 -12.61
N SER A 96 -4.00 1.58 -12.08
CA SER A 96 -4.03 2.91 -11.49
C SER A 96 -4.41 2.77 -10.03
N ASP A 97 -3.57 3.26 -9.13
CA ASP A 97 -3.80 3.27 -7.70
C ASP A 97 -3.82 4.69 -7.18
N MET A 98 -4.60 4.90 -6.16
CA MET A 98 -4.61 6.09 -5.35
C MET A 98 -4.52 5.68 -3.90
N SER A 99 -3.53 6.19 -3.18
CA SER A 99 -3.33 5.88 -1.77
C SER A 99 -3.25 7.15 -0.93
N ILE A 100 -3.88 7.09 0.23
CA ILE A 100 -3.85 8.14 1.24
C ILE A 100 -3.33 7.50 2.50
N ARG A 101 -2.24 8.02 3.04
CA ARG A 101 -1.66 7.54 4.28
C ARG A 101 -1.45 8.65 5.28
N SER A 102 -1.65 8.33 6.55
CA SER A 102 -1.31 9.19 7.68
C SER A 102 -0.43 8.40 8.65
N LEU A 103 0.67 9.00 9.03
CA LEU A 103 1.63 8.45 9.99
C LEU A 103 1.69 9.35 11.20
N GLN A 104 1.51 8.77 12.38
CA GLN A 104 1.61 9.46 13.66
C GLN A 104 2.44 8.62 14.63
N SER A 105 3.06 9.25 15.63
CA SER A 105 3.69 8.50 16.71
C SER A 105 2.67 7.64 17.44
N ALA A 106 3.01 6.38 17.69
CA ALA A 106 2.19 5.45 18.48
C ALA A 106 2.77 5.23 19.88
N SER A 107 4.01 5.66 20.15
CA SER A 107 4.69 5.51 21.43
C SER A 107 4.75 6.84 22.18
N PRO A 108 4.51 6.88 23.48
CA PRO A 108 4.65 8.11 24.28
C PRO A 108 6.12 8.56 24.41
N THR A 109 7.07 7.67 24.17
CA THR A 109 8.52 7.93 24.27
C THR A 109 9.16 8.31 22.94
N PHE A 110 8.41 8.23 21.84
CA PHE A 110 8.89 8.54 20.50
C PHE A 110 7.99 9.59 19.86
N SER A 111 8.54 10.72 19.45
CA SER A 111 7.86 11.75 18.67
C SER A 111 8.32 11.66 17.22
N LEU A 112 7.34 11.62 16.30
CA LEU A 112 7.56 11.71 14.87
C LEU A 112 7.29 13.16 14.47
N ASP A 113 8.27 14.04 14.66
CA ASP A 113 8.13 15.44 14.28
C ASP A 113 8.61 15.64 12.84
N TYR A 114 7.73 16.16 12.00
CA TYR A 114 8.03 16.57 10.65
C TYR A 114 8.16 18.10 10.58
N TYR A 115 9.27 18.59 10.07
CA TYR A 115 9.48 20.03 9.88
C TYR A 115 8.91 20.47 8.54
N THR A 116 8.03 21.45 8.56
CA THR A 116 7.37 21.99 7.37
C THR A 116 8.17 23.05 6.65
N ASP A 117 9.22 23.57 7.31
CA ASP A 117 10.08 24.62 6.79
C ASP A 117 11.57 24.22 6.83
N ALA A 118 12.36 24.82 5.93
CA ALA A 118 13.80 24.58 5.85
C ALA A 118 14.57 25.04 7.09
N THR A 119 14.01 25.93 7.89
CA THR A 119 14.62 26.46 9.11
C THR A 119 14.33 25.61 10.35
N GLN A 120 13.52 24.55 10.19
CA GLN A 120 13.14 23.62 11.27
C GLN A 120 12.48 24.31 12.47
N THR A 121 11.72 25.37 12.22
CA THR A 121 11.03 26.15 13.27
C THR A 121 9.61 25.68 13.49
N VAL A 122 8.97 25.11 12.48
CA VAL A 122 7.58 24.64 12.55
C VAL A 122 7.54 23.14 12.41
N SER A 123 7.21 22.44 13.49
CA SER A 123 7.03 20.99 13.48
C SER A 123 5.56 20.58 13.43
N LYS A 124 5.30 19.44 12.79
CA LYS A 124 3.99 18.81 12.69
C LYS A 124 4.09 17.38 13.20
N PRO A 125 3.19 16.93 14.10
CA PRO A 125 3.28 15.61 14.74
C PRO A 125 2.76 14.46 13.86
N ASP A 126 2.14 14.78 12.74
CA ASP A 126 1.60 13.83 11.79
C ASP A 126 2.17 14.10 10.40
N VAL A 127 2.35 13.03 9.65
CA VAL A 127 2.78 13.07 8.24
C VAL A 127 1.68 12.48 7.40
N LYS A 128 1.17 13.28 6.45
CA LYS A 128 0.14 12.84 5.51
C LYS A 128 0.71 12.79 4.11
N GLN A 129 0.35 11.76 3.38
CA GLN A 129 0.81 11.56 2.01
C GLN A 129 -0.31 11.01 1.13
N THR A 130 -0.50 11.64 -0.01
CA THR A 130 -1.42 11.20 -1.06
C THR A 130 -0.64 10.93 -2.32
N ASP A 131 -0.73 9.69 -2.79
CA ASP A 131 -0.02 9.21 -3.96
C ASP A 131 -1.00 8.76 -5.03
N PHE A 132 -0.70 9.12 -6.26
CA PHE A 132 -1.29 8.54 -7.45
C PHE A 132 -0.23 7.72 -8.19
N ILE A 133 -0.54 6.46 -8.46
CA ILE A 133 0.40 5.49 -9.03
C ILE A 133 -0.20 4.93 -10.30
N LEU A 134 0.56 4.99 -11.39
CA LEU A 134 0.27 4.28 -12.63
C LEU A 134 1.31 3.21 -12.84
N SER A 135 0.89 2.00 -13.14
CA SER A 135 1.80 0.89 -13.43
C SER A 135 1.35 0.05 -14.61
N ALA A 136 2.32 -0.45 -15.32
CA ALA A 136 2.14 -1.42 -16.39
C ALA A 136 3.06 -2.62 -16.12
N ILE A 137 2.49 -3.83 -16.17
CA ILE A 137 3.20 -5.09 -15.99
C ILE A 137 2.94 -5.95 -17.20
N TYR A 138 3.99 -6.34 -17.90
CA TYR A 138 3.88 -7.26 -19.03
C TYR A 138 4.67 -8.54 -18.75
N GLU A 139 3.97 -9.67 -18.82
CA GLU A 139 4.51 -11.00 -18.48
C GLU A 139 4.32 -11.96 -19.67
N PRO A 140 5.13 -11.80 -20.74
CA PRO A 140 4.98 -12.64 -21.95
C PRO A 140 5.17 -14.12 -21.60
N GLY A 141 4.26 -14.98 -22.10
CA GLY A 141 4.30 -16.42 -21.86
C GLY A 141 3.64 -16.89 -20.57
N LYS A 142 3.25 -15.99 -19.66
CA LYS A 142 2.54 -16.35 -18.44
C LYS A 142 1.25 -17.09 -18.73
N ARG A 143 1.07 -18.24 -18.09
CA ARG A 143 -0.15 -19.03 -18.16
C ARG A 143 -0.92 -18.87 -16.86
N THR A 144 -2.16 -18.45 -17.00
CA THR A 144 -3.06 -18.28 -15.85
C THR A 144 -4.33 -19.10 -16.08
N SER A 145 -4.88 -19.65 -15.01
CA SER A 145 -6.16 -20.36 -15.00
C SER A 145 -7.09 -19.77 -13.94
N GLY A 146 -8.39 -19.89 -14.17
CA GLY A 146 -9.43 -19.39 -13.26
C GLY A 146 -10.19 -18.18 -13.82
N TYR A 147 -11.43 -18.02 -13.34
CA TYR A 147 -12.36 -16.99 -13.80
C TYR A 147 -12.67 -15.94 -12.73
N GLY A 148 -12.08 -16.08 -11.54
CA GLY A 148 -12.34 -15.20 -10.39
C GLY A 148 -11.52 -13.90 -10.41
N VAL A 149 -11.62 -13.17 -9.33
CA VAL A 149 -10.80 -12.00 -9.07
C VAL A 149 -9.31 -12.37 -9.04
N GLU A 150 -9.00 -13.56 -8.53
CA GLU A 150 -7.65 -14.12 -8.52
C GLU A 150 -7.53 -15.29 -9.50
N ARG A 151 -6.41 -15.33 -10.18
CA ARG A 151 -6.03 -16.45 -11.05
C ARG A 151 -4.88 -17.22 -10.44
N LEU A 152 -4.88 -18.53 -10.67
CA LEU A 152 -3.73 -19.35 -10.41
C LEU A 152 -2.72 -19.14 -11.55
N THR A 153 -1.48 -18.96 -11.21
CA THR A 153 -0.37 -18.83 -12.18
C THR A 153 0.39 -20.15 -12.24
N SER A 154 0.78 -20.59 -13.43
CA SER A 154 1.66 -21.73 -13.57
C SER A 154 3.04 -21.40 -13.00
N ASN A 155 3.72 -22.41 -12.47
CA ASN A 155 5.03 -22.26 -11.81
C ASN A 155 6.20 -22.21 -12.83
N GLU A 156 5.91 -21.91 -14.10
CA GLU A 156 6.90 -21.76 -15.16
C GLU A 156 7.60 -20.40 -15.05
N TRP A 157 8.88 -20.36 -15.36
CA TRP A 157 9.60 -19.11 -15.43
C TRP A 157 9.17 -18.31 -16.67
N PHE A 158 8.91 -17.02 -16.50
CA PHE A 158 8.63 -16.07 -17.58
C PHE A 158 9.23 -14.71 -17.22
N PRO A 159 9.67 -13.92 -18.20
CA PRO A 159 10.16 -12.57 -17.95
C PRO A 159 9.04 -11.65 -17.51
N THR A 160 9.35 -10.73 -16.59
CA THR A 160 8.44 -9.67 -16.16
C THR A 160 9.03 -8.33 -16.54
N ILE A 161 8.28 -7.54 -17.27
CA ILE A 161 8.61 -6.16 -17.60
C ILE A 161 7.67 -5.27 -16.80
N PHE A 162 8.24 -4.40 -15.98
CA PHE A 162 7.51 -3.49 -15.13
C PHE A 162 7.86 -2.05 -15.46
N VAL A 163 6.85 -1.18 -15.53
CA VAL A 163 7.01 0.27 -15.56
C VAL A 163 6.02 0.88 -14.58
N GLY A 164 6.51 1.75 -13.71
CA GLY A 164 5.69 2.42 -12.72
C GLY A 164 6.00 3.91 -12.63
N TYR A 165 4.97 4.73 -12.56
CA TYR A 165 5.05 6.16 -12.28
C TYR A 165 4.24 6.49 -11.04
N THR A 166 4.85 7.20 -10.11
CA THR A 166 4.21 7.66 -8.88
C THR A 166 4.29 9.17 -8.80
N LYS A 167 3.16 9.81 -8.53
CA LYS A 167 3.05 11.23 -8.23
C LYS A 167 2.51 11.41 -6.82
N GLY A 168 3.31 11.98 -5.92
CA GLY A 168 2.83 12.55 -4.66
C GLY A 168 2.18 13.90 -4.95
N ILE A 169 1.01 14.16 -4.39
CA ILE A 169 0.24 15.39 -4.65
C ILE A 169 0.11 16.17 -3.35
N LYS A 170 0.85 17.27 -3.25
CA LYS A 170 0.81 18.17 -2.11
C LYS A 170 -0.55 18.86 -1.99
N ASN A 171 -0.98 19.09 -0.75
CA ASN A 171 -2.26 19.74 -0.39
C ASN A 171 -3.52 18.94 -0.74
N LEU A 172 -3.43 17.82 -1.45
CA LEU A 172 -4.57 16.93 -1.67
C LEU A 172 -4.79 16.09 -0.41
N TRP A 173 -5.95 16.24 0.25
CA TRP A 173 -6.25 15.63 1.55
C TRP A 173 -5.17 15.89 2.61
N GLU A 174 -4.69 17.12 2.67
CA GLU A 174 -3.65 17.58 3.59
C GLU A 174 -2.28 16.90 3.41
N SER A 175 -2.00 16.36 2.21
CA SER A 175 -0.71 15.76 1.88
C SER A 175 0.43 16.75 2.00
N ASP A 176 1.52 16.32 2.63
CA ASP A 176 2.69 17.16 2.91
C ASP A 176 3.71 17.17 1.78
N PHE A 177 3.67 16.18 0.87
CA PHE A 177 4.72 15.95 -0.13
C PHE A 177 4.26 16.16 -1.56
N ASP A 178 5.15 16.73 -2.37
CA ASP A 178 5.08 16.77 -3.82
C ASP A 178 6.34 16.11 -4.38
N TYR A 179 6.19 15.02 -5.10
CA TYR A 179 7.32 14.29 -5.68
C TYR A 179 6.87 13.43 -6.86
N GLU A 180 7.84 13.06 -7.67
CA GLU A 180 7.65 12.15 -8.79
C GLU A 180 8.67 11.01 -8.69
N LYS A 181 8.24 9.81 -9.03
CA LYS A 181 9.10 8.63 -9.05
C LYS A 181 8.77 7.78 -10.27
N LEU A 182 9.82 7.43 -11.02
CA LEU A 182 9.74 6.49 -12.12
C LEU A 182 10.49 5.21 -11.74
N GLN A 183 9.91 4.06 -12.08
CA GLN A 183 10.46 2.73 -11.77
C GLN A 183 10.40 1.84 -13.02
N PHE A 184 11.44 1.03 -13.21
CA PHE A 184 11.58 0.06 -14.29
C PHE A 184 11.96 -1.30 -13.75
#